data_45fbd0dd0fcd466530a4e1a64e384902
#
_entry.id   45fbd0dd0fcd466530a4e1a64e384902
#
_cell.length_a   1.000
_cell.length_b   1.000
_cell.length_c   1.000
_cell.angle_alpha   90.00
_cell.angle_beta   90.00
_cell.angle_gamma   90.00
#
_symmetry.space_group_name_H-M   'P 1'
#
loop_
_entity.id
_entity.type
_entity.pdbx_description
1 polymer ?
#
loop_
_entity_poly.entity_id
_entity_poly.type
_entity_poly.pdbx_seq_one_letter_code
_entity_poly.pdbx_strand_id
1 'polypeptide(L)'
;VSTLIVDVVGRRVDELVRAVQEERQRTEADADASFAPIGATAMEFDDVRLGVQTVVDDTTGKPVRDALDVSIAGVRGGFDGETSATAVRALVGAYGDVRPTPNATYDLTLRVRVGEIAKIEDASTRRGVIEDIGRLRLAVYGSKLREHLRRLAESGTEGPLDWVPHRPGETMFIKPQHEQVTVVFPMRFADARDAVIANTFLAQFVEVRRGQSALSTAPAVSYHKSPPLELKDAPAGTTNALNANGGYVSFVLFKRHVVPERLEATVWNTMTFYAFVSYHIKYSKAYWHSRMRKKVDEWLMILKRAKKADPNAAKKMTTASGRTFVRTT
;
A
#
# COMPACT_ATOMS: atom_id res chain seq x y z
N VAL A 1 -7.38 0.24 -2.83
CA VAL A 1 -7.96 1.36 -2.05
C VAL A 1 -7.31 1.38 -0.68
N SER A 2 -6.86 2.55 -0.22
CA SER A 2 -6.32 2.70 1.13
C SER A 2 -7.44 2.65 2.17
N THR A 3 -7.44 1.64 3.02
CA THR A 3 -8.42 1.48 4.09
C THR A 3 -8.35 2.64 5.08
N LEU A 4 -7.13 3.11 5.42
CA LEU A 4 -6.96 4.25 6.32
C LEU A 4 -7.73 5.50 5.84
N ILE A 5 -7.56 5.86 4.56
CA ILE A 5 -8.22 7.04 3.98
C ILE A 5 -9.73 6.83 3.98
N VAL A 6 -10.20 5.68 3.50
CA VAL A 6 -11.65 5.37 3.44
C VAL A 6 -12.29 5.40 4.82
N ASP A 7 -11.66 4.77 5.82
CA ASP A 7 -12.19 4.66 7.17
C ASP A 7 -12.22 6.02 7.90
N VAL A 8 -11.18 6.84 7.72
CA VAL A 8 -11.09 8.13 8.42
C VAL A 8 -11.98 9.17 7.77
N VAL A 9 -11.92 9.30 6.43
CA VAL A 9 -12.79 10.23 5.68
C VAL A 9 -14.25 9.80 5.80
N GLY A 10 -14.55 8.49 5.68
CA GLY A 10 -15.90 7.95 5.81
C GLY A 10 -16.51 8.26 7.17
N ARG A 11 -15.80 7.99 8.27
CA ARG A 11 -16.27 8.33 9.62
C ARG A 11 -16.59 9.81 9.77
N ARG A 12 -15.72 10.68 9.24
CA ARG A 12 -15.95 12.13 9.32
C ARG A 12 -17.17 12.56 8.51
N VAL A 13 -17.36 12.00 7.31
CA VAL A 13 -18.57 12.25 6.51
C VAL A 13 -19.83 11.80 7.25
N ASP A 14 -19.81 10.60 7.83
CA ASP A 14 -20.96 10.07 8.59
C ASP A 14 -21.27 10.92 9.83
N GLU A 15 -20.26 11.45 10.53
CA GLU A 15 -20.44 12.40 11.64
C GLU A 15 -21.13 13.67 11.18
N LEU A 16 -20.72 14.24 10.03
CA LEU A 16 -21.35 15.44 9.48
C LEU A 16 -22.78 15.19 9.00
N VAL A 17 -23.03 14.04 8.36
CA VAL A 17 -24.39 13.66 7.92
C VAL A 17 -25.33 13.52 9.12
N ARG A 18 -24.88 12.89 10.23
CA ARG A 18 -25.66 12.78 11.45
C ARG A 18 -25.91 14.16 12.09
N ALA A 19 -24.87 15.00 12.17
CA ALA A 19 -25.02 16.35 12.72
C ALA A 19 -26.10 17.15 11.98
N VAL A 20 -26.12 17.12 10.64
CA VAL A 20 -27.15 17.78 9.83
C VAL A 20 -28.55 17.19 10.09
N GLN A 21 -28.66 15.89 10.35
CA GLN A 21 -29.95 15.26 10.72
C GLN A 21 -30.40 15.62 12.15
N GLU A 22 -29.45 15.78 13.08
CA GLU A 22 -29.68 16.11 14.48
C GLU A 22 -29.87 17.63 14.71
N GLU A 23 -29.25 18.50 13.90
CA GLU A 23 -29.42 19.98 13.96
C GLU A 23 -30.88 20.44 13.75
N ARG A 24 -31.74 19.60 13.21
CA ARG A 24 -33.19 19.81 13.25
C ARG A 24 -33.76 19.71 14.66
N GLN A 25 -32.98 19.32 15.68
CA GLN A 25 -33.41 19.07 17.07
C GLN A 25 -32.50 19.70 18.15
N ARG A 26 -31.39 20.36 17.84
CA ARG A 26 -30.43 20.91 18.83
C ARG A 26 -30.19 22.41 18.68
N THR A 27 -29.94 23.08 19.81
CA THR A 27 -29.47 24.45 19.90
C THR A 27 -27.98 24.59 19.59
N GLU A 28 -27.59 25.76 19.03
CA GLU A 28 -26.19 26.03 18.56
C GLU A 28 -25.08 25.81 19.61
N ALA A 29 -25.42 25.87 20.92
CA ALA A 29 -24.45 25.72 22.01
C ALA A 29 -23.91 24.29 22.19
N ASP A 30 -24.63 23.22 21.77
CA ASP A 30 -24.25 21.84 21.91
C ASP A 30 -23.42 21.32 20.71
N ALA A 31 -23.40 22.06 19.62
CA ALA A 31 -22.72 21.64 18.38
C ALA A 31 -21.20 21.65 18.51
N ASP A 32 -20.61 22.43 19.41
CA ASP A 32 -19.16 22.61 19.53
C ASP A 32 -18.47 21.58 20.46
N ALA A 33 -19.26 20.89 21.30
CA ALA A 33 -18.71 20.09 22.40
C ALA A 33 -18.18 18.69 22.03
N SER A 34 -18.41 18.17 20.80
CA SER A 34 -18.11 16.78 20.47
C SER A 34 -17.11 16.57 19.33
N PHE A 35 -16.45 17.63 18.85
CA PHE A 35 -15.52 17.51 17.73
C PHE A 35 -14.11 17.16 18.18
N ALA A 36 -13.69 15.91 17.98
CA ALA A 36 -12.31 15.48 18.21
C ALA A 36 -11.46 15.65 16.94
N PRO A 37 -10.31 16.35 17.03
CA PRO A 37 -9.38 16.41 15.91
C PRO A 37 -8.86 14.99 15.58
N ILE A 38 -8.71 14.71 14.30
CA ILE A 38 -8.19 13.43 13.80
C ILE A 38 -6.75 13.62 13.36
N GLY A 39 -5.87 12.70 13.79
CA GLY A 39 -4.53 12.55 13.28
C GLY A 39 -4.22 11.06 13.15
N ALA A 40 -4.06 10.57 11.94
CA ALA A 40 -3.75 9.15 11.68
C ALA A 40 -2.69 9.04 10.60
N THR A 41 -1.76 8.09 10.80
CA THR A 41 -0.74 7.75 9.81
C THR A 41 -0.67 6.24 9.63
N ALA A 42 -0.41 5.80 8.41
CA ALA A 42 -0.13 4.41 8.10
C ALA A 42 1.03 4.32 7.12
N MET A 43 1.72 3.18 7.13
CA MET A 43 2.71 2.83 6.15
C MET A 43 2.27 1.54 5.46
N GLU A 44 2.20 1.54 4.15
CA GLU A 44 1.84 0.37 3.36
C GLU A 44 3.05 -0.55 3.15
N PHE A 45 2.82 -1.78 2.69
CA PHE A 45 3.88 -2.79 2.53
C PHE A 45 4.93 -2.46 1.46
N ASP A 46 4.74 -1.39 0.72
CA ASP A 46 5.70 -0.84 -0.24
C ASP A 46 6.30 0.50 0.22
N ASP A 47 6.26 0.75 1.53
CA ASP A 47 6.82 1.93 2.20
C ASP A 47 6.15 3.27 1.80
N VAL A 48 5.00 3.21 1.13
CA VAL A 48 4.17 4.41 0.92
C VAL A 48 3.54 4.80 2.25
N ARG A 49 3.83 6.03 2.68
CA ARG A 49 3.26 6.62 3.90
C ARG A 49 2.02 7.42 3.55
N LEU A 50 0.98 7.20 4.32
CA LEU A 50 -0.28 7.94 4.24
C LEU A 50 -0.50 8.66 5.56
N GLY A 51 -0.98 9.90 5.48
CA GLY A 51 -1.39 10.69 6.64
C GLY A 51 -2.77 11.27 6.41
N VAL A 52 -3.60 11.28 7.43
CA VAL A 52 -4.89 11.98 7.43
C VAL A 52 -4.95 12.84 8.67
N GLN A 53 -5.17 14.14 8.50
CA GLN A 53 -5.17 15.10 9.60
C GLN A 53 -6.35 16.07 9.48
N THR A 54 -6.89 16.46 10.62
CA THR A 54 -7.84 17.58 10.68
C THR A 54 -7.15 18.88 10.27
N VAL A 55 -7.80 19.65 9.43
CA VAL A 55 -7.37 20.99 9.07
C VAL A 55 -7.52 21.91 10.29
N VAL A 56 -6.55 22.75 10.51
CA VAL A 56 -6.61 23.82 11.51
C VAL A 56 -6.74 25.14 10.77
N ASP A 57 -7.66 25.97 11.19
CA ASP A 57 -7.83 27.33 10.68
C ASP A 57 -6.66 28.22 11.13
N ASP A 58 -5.96 28.80 10.18
CA ASP A 58 -4.74 29.59 10.43
C ASP A 58 -5.01 30.86 11.26
N THR A 59 -6.27 31.36 11.26
CA THR A 59 -6.64 32.60 11.92
C THR A 59 -7.09 32.38 13.36
N THR A 60 -7.86 31.30 13.59
CA THR A 60 -8.46 31.02 14.89
C THR A 60 -7.72 29.94 15.68
N GLY A 61 -6.83 29.18 15.04
CA GLY A 61 -6.15 28.01 15.64
C GLY A 61 -7.10 26.85 15.96
N LYS A 62 -8.37 26.92 15.53
CA LYS A 62 -9.37 25.89 15.80
C LYS A 62 -9.42 24.83 14.69
N PRO A 63 -9.73 23.58 15.04
CA PRO A 63 -9.90 22.53 14.05
C PRO A 63 -11.16 22.78 13.20
N VAL A 64 -11.00 22.61 11.87
CA VAL A 64 -12.08 22.76 10.88
C VAL A 64 -12.78 21.40 10.73
N ARG A 65 -14.12 21.40 10.83
CA ARG A 65 -14.92 20.18 10.83
C ARG A 65 -15.13 19.58 9.45
N ASP A 66 -15.31 20.41 8.45
CA ASP A 66 -15.74 20.07 7.10
C ASP A 66 -14.59 19.80 6.14
N ALA A 67 -13.35 19.77 6.63
CA ALA A 67 -12.16 19.50 5.84
C ALA A 67 -11.16 18.58 6.54
N LEU A 68 -10.51 17.73 5.74
CA LEU A 68 -9.39 16.89 6.16
C LEU A 68 -8.23 17.02 5.16
N ASP A 69 -7.01 17.06 5.66
CA ASP A 69 -5.81 16.94 4.83
C ASP A 69 -5.38 15.47 4.74
N VAL A 70 -5.37 14.95 3.51
CA VAL A 70 -4.89 13.60 3.18
C VAL A 70 -3.55 13.76 2.47
N SER A 71 -2.49 13.25 3.09
CA SER A 71 -1.11 13.39 2.59
C SER A 71 -0.54 12.04 2.20
N ILE A 72 0.25 12.03 1.14
CA ILE A 72 0.95 10.84 0.65
C ILE A 72 2.44 11.15 0.50
N ALA A 73 3.26 10.24 0.99
CA ALA A 73 4.69 10.21 0.76
C ALA A 73 5.10 8.86 0.20
N GLY A 74 5.87 8.89 -0.83
CA GLY A 74 6.46 7.71 -1.45
C GLY A 74 7.94 7.91 -1.67
N VAL A 75 8.37 7.93 -2.91
CA VAL A 75 9.77 8.01 -3.27
C VAL A 75 10.11 9.39 -3.79
N ARG A 76 11.10 10.02 -3.19
CA ARG A 76 11.69 11.25 -3.74
C ARG A 76 12.16 11.00 -5.17
N GLY A 77 11.63 11.79 -6.12
CA GLY A 77 11.93 11.69 -7.56
C GLY A 77 10.99 10.81 -8.38
N GLY A 78 10.04 10.08 -7.74
CA GLY A 78 8.96 9.36 -8.45
C GLY A 78 7.70 10.18 -8.68
N PHE A 79 7.70 11.39 -8.15
CA PHE A 79 6.59 12.30 -8.18
C PHE A 79 6.86 13.41 -9.19
N ASP A 80 6.21 13.35 -10.34
CA ASP A 80 6.08 14.51 -11.20
C ASP A 80 4.94 15.37 -10.66
N GLY A 81 5.30 16.44 -9.97
CA GLY A 81 4.37 17.26 -9.20
C GLY A 81 3.15 17.73 -9.99
N GLU A 82 3.32 18.16 -11.24
CA GLU A 82 2.20 18.68 -12.04
C GLU A 82 1.34 17.55 -12.63
N THR A 83 1.95 16.49 -13.16
CA THR A 83 1.21 15.34 -13.72
C THR A 83 0.41 14.65 -12.63
N SER A 84 1.00 14.44 -11.46
CA SER A 84 0.31 13.83 -10.31
C SER A 84 -0.78 14.74 -9.75
N ALA A 85 -0.52 16.04 -9.63
CA ALA A 85 -1.53 17.00 -9.19
C ALA A 85 -2.73 17.03 -10.15
N THR A 86 -2.48 17.00 -11.46
CA THR A 86 -3.54 16.94 -12.47
C THR A 86 -4.34 15.64 -12.37
N ALA A 87 -3.69 14.49 -12.19
CA ALA A 87 -4.36 13.20 -12.01
C ALA A 87 -5.20 13.17 -10.72
N VAL A 88 -4.71 13.78 -9.63
CA VAL A 88 -5.44 13.89 -8.38
C VAL A 88 -6.65 14.82 -8.53
N ARG A 89 -6.50 15.99 -9.18
CA ARG A 89 -7.64 16.88 -9.45
C ARG A 89 -8.73 16.18 -10.29
N ALA A 90 -8.32 15.38 -11.28
CA ALA A 90 -9.26 14.60 -12.08
C ALA A 90 -9.98 13.52 -11.25
N LEU A 91 -9.29 12.90 -10.28
CA LEU A 91 -9.87 11.87 -9.41
C LEU A 91 -10.90 12.44 -8.44
N VAL A 92 -10.57 13.54 -7.75
CA VAL A 92 -11.40 14.06 -6.65
C VAL A 92 -12.42 15.10 -7.09
N GLY A 93 -12.26 15.70 -8.28
CA GLY A 93 -13.20 16.69 -8.83
C GLY A 93 -13.46 17.84 -7.88
N ALA A 94 -14.74 18.09 -7.60
CA ALA A 94 -15.18 19.17 -6.69
C ALA A 94 -14.93 18.87 -5.20
N TYR A 95 -14.57 17.66 -4.84
CA TYR A 95 -14.48 17.21 -3.44
C TYR A 95 -13.09 17.37 -2.82
N GLY A 96 -12.14 17.94 -3.54
CA GLY A 96 -10.83 18.18 -2.97
C GLY A 96 -9.95 19.15 -3.77
N ASP A 97 -8.93 19.68 -3.09
CA ASP A 97 -7.92 20.57 -3.65
C ASP A 97 -6.53 20.09 -3.31
N VAL A 98 -5.64 20.08 -4.31
CA VAL A 98 -4.22 19.86 -4.07
C VAL A 98 -3.63 21.09 -3.37
N ARG A 99 -2.97 20.86 -2.24
CA ARG A 99 -2.37 21.90 -1.41
C ARG A 99 -0.85 21.72 -1.33
N PRO A 100 -0.10 22.77 -1.01
CA PRO A 100 1.29 22.63 -0.58
C PRO A 100 1.38 21.66 0.60
N THR A 101 2.40 20.81 0.60
CA THR A 101 2.61 19.84 1.68
C THR A 101 2.95 20.57 2.99
N PRO A 102 2.33 20.15 4.13
CA PRO A 102 2.56 20.84 5.40
C PRO A 102 3.97 20.67 5.94
N ASN A 103 4.68 19.66 5.47
CA ASN A 103 6.08 19.41 5.82
C ASN A 103 6.79 18.61 4.72
N ALA A 104 8.14 18.62 4.74
CA ALA A 104 8.98 17.90 3.78
C ALA A 104 8.87 16.36 3.85
N THR A 105 8.02 15.82 4.72
CA THR A 105 7.82 14.38 4.88
C THR A 105 6.89 13.81 3.83
N TYR A 106 6.00 14.62 3.29
CA TYR A 106 5.01 14.22 2.28
C TYR A 106 5.32 14.84 0.93
N ASP A 107 4.97 14.14 -0.14
CA ASP A 107 5.18 14.58 -1.52
C ASP A 107 3.94 15.32 -2.05
N LEU A 108 2.74 14.96 -1.60
CA LEU A 108 1.49 15.59 -1.99
C LEU A 108 0.51 15.62 -0.81
N THR A 109 -0.23 16.72 -0.71
CA THR A 109 -1.36 16.86 0.22
C THR A 109 -2.62 17.24 -0.55
N LEU A 110 -3.68 16.48 -0.31
CA LEU A 110 -5.02 16.73 -0.79
C LEU A 110 -5.88 17.22 0.37
N ARG A 111 -6.43 18.42 0.25
CA ARG A 111 -7.49 18.89 1.15
C ARG A 111 -8.83 18.37 0.68
N VAL A 112 -9.40 17.44 1.42
CA VAL A 112 -10.71 16.85 1.16
C VAL A 112 -11.79 17.73 1.76
N ARG A 113 -12.78 18.13 0.97
CA ARG A 113 -13.95 18.90 1.38
C ARG A 113 -15.04 17.96 1.89
N VAL A 114 -14.89 17.52 3.12
CA VAL A 114 -15.77 16.52 3.73
C VAL A 114 -17.22 17.02 3.80
N GLY A 115 -17.41 18.33 4.02
CA GLY A 115 -18.72 18.98 4.03
C GLY A 115 -19.45 18.86 2.69
N GLU A 116 -18.73 18.96 1.55
CA GLU A 116 -19.35 18.78 0.23
C GLU A 116 -19.73 17.33 -0.03
N ILE A 117 -18.93 16.37 0.45
CA ILE A 117 -19.25 14.94 0.34
C ILE A 117 -20.49 14.61 1.21
N ALA A 118 -20.60 15.20 2.39
CA ALA A 118 -21.75 14.99 3.28
C ALA A 118 -23.09 15.46 2.70
N LYS A 119 -23.07 16.43 1.76
CA LYS A 119 -24.27 16.91 1.05
C LYS A 119 -24.80 15.93 0.00
N ILE A 120 -24.03 14.92 -0.38
CA ILE A 120 -24.47 13.89 -1.33
C ILE A 120 -25.56 13.05 -0.65
N GLU A 121 -26.80 13.11 -1.13
CA GLU A 121 -27.93 12.37 -0.54
C GLU A 121 -27.78 10.85 -0.72
N ASP A 122 -27.41 10.41 -1.93
CA ASP A 122 -27.25 8.99 -2.22
C ASP A 122 -25.99 8.40 -1.54
N ALA A 123 -26.22 7.47 -0.62
CA ALA A 123 -25.18 6.82 0.16
C ALA A 123 -24.16 6.02 -0.72
N SER A 124 -24.62 5.46 -1.84
CA SER A 124 -23.76 4.71 -2.77
C SER A 124 -22.78 5.64 -3.49
N THR A 125 -23.31 6.75 -4.02
CA THR A 125 -22.50 7.79 -4.66
C THR A 125 -21.50 8.40 -3.68
N ARG A 126 -21.95 8.72 -2.47
CA ARG A 126 -21.10 9.25 -1.38
C ARG A 126 -19.95 8.29 -1.06
N ARG A 127 -20.25 7.00 -0.92
CA ARG A 127 -19.24 5.97 -0.70
C ARG A 127 -18.26 5.86 -1.88
N GLY A 128 -18.75 5.93 -3.12
CA GLY A 128 -17.91 5.93 -4.32
C GLY A 128 -16.88 7.06 -4.32
N VAL A 129 -17.29 8.28 -3.96
CA VAL A 129 -16.37 9.43 -3.83
C VAL A 129 -15.30 9.18 -2.76
N ILE A 130 -15.68 8.63 -1.61
CA ILE A 130 -14.73 8.31 -0.52
C ILE A 130 -13.74 7.23 -0.98
N GLU A 131 -14.21 6.20 -1.70
CA GLU A 131 -13.35 5.16 -2.26
C GLU A 131 -12.41 5.70 -3.33
N ASP A 132 -12.84 6.65 -4.14
CA ASP A 132 -11.99 7.34 -5.12
C ASP A 132 -10.89 8.16 -4.45
N ILE A 133 -11.20 8.87 -3.37
CA ILE A 133 -10.18 9.53 -2.54
C ILE A 133 -9.22 8.50 -1.94
N GLY A 134 -9.70 7.32 -1.53
CA GLY A 134 -8.88 6.20 -1.09
C GLY A 134 -7.94 5.63 -2.17
N ARG A 135 -8.16 5.98 -3.44
CA ARG A 135 -7.29 5.63 -4.58
C ARG A 135 -6.24 6.70 -4.89
N LEU A 136 -6.05 7.69 -4.02
CA LEU A 136 -5.08 8.78 -4.19
C LEU A 136 -3.70 8.30 -4.66
N ARG A 137 -3.21 7.19 -4.09
CA ARG A 137 -1.97 6.54 -4.50
C ARG A 137 -1.94 6.19 -6.00
N LEU A 138 -3.04 5.69 -6.54
CA LEU A 138 -3.15 5.33 -7.93
C LEU A 138 -3.09 6.55 -8.84
N ALA A 139 -3.70 7.66 -8.43
CA ALA A 139 -3.60 8.92 -9.16
C ALA A 139 -2.16 9.45 -9.17
N VAL A 140 -1.45 9.29 -8.06
CA VAL A 140 -0.06 9.78 -7.93
C VAL A 140 0.93 8.92 -8.71
N TYR A 141 0.97 7.61 -8.46
CA TYR A 141 2.02 6.73 -9.03
C TYR A 141 1.58 5.97 -10.28
N GLY A 142 0.28 5.85 -10.53
CA GLY A 142 -0.27 5.13 -11.67
C GLY A 142 -0.52 5.97 -12.92
N SER A 143 -0.29 7.28 -12.87
CA SER A 143 -0.61 8.21 -13.96
C SER A 143 0.09 7.86 -15.28
N LYS A 144 1.39 7.58 -15.25
CA LYS A 144 2.17 7.18 -16.43
C LYS A 144 1.69 5.83 -17.00
N LEU A 145 1.50 4.84 -16.14
CA LEU A 145 0.99 3.55 -16.57
C LEU A 145 -0.40 3.69 -17.21
N ARG A 146 -1.30 4.44 -16.58
CA ARG A 146 -2.65 4.72 -17.13
C ARG A 146 -2.57 5.35 -18.52
N GLU A 147 -1.67 6.30 -18.72
CA GLU A 147 -1.49 6.97 -20.01
C GLU A 147 -1.04 5.98 -21.09
N HIS A 148 -0.04 5.15 -20.83
CA HIS A 148 0.40 4.10 -21.78
C HIS A 148 -0.69 3.09 -22.08
N LEU A 149 -1.46 2.68 -21.07
CA LEU A 149 -2.56 1.72 -21.26
C LEU A 149 -3.75 2.33 -22.01
N ARG A 150 -4.04 3.61 -21.83
CA ARG A 150 -5.05 4.33 -22.62
C ARG A 150 -4.65 4.39 -24.10
N ARG A 151 -3.40 4.78 -24.38
CA ARG A 151 -2.90 4.79 -25.76
C ARG A 151 -2.94 3.41 -26.39
N LEU A 152 -2.60 2.36 -25.64
CA LEU A 152 -2.74 0.98 -26.12
C LEU A 152 -4.18 0.65 -26.49
N ALA A 153 -5.16 1.07 -25.68
CA ALA A 153 -6.59 0.83 -25.97
C ALA A 153 -7.06 1.53 -27.24
N GLU A 154 -6.66 2.79 -27.44
CA GLU A 154 -7.12 3.64 -28.53
C GLU A 154 -6.44 3.33 -29.86
N SER A 155 -5.14 3.46 -29.96
CA SER A 155 -4.41 3.46 -31.23
C SER A 155 -3.21 2.51 -31.29
N GLY A 156 -2.91 1.82 -30.20
CA GLY A 156 -1.63 1.17 -30.00
C GLY A 156 -0.58 2.17 -29.48
N THR A 157 0.47 1.64 -28.94
CA THR A 157 1.52 2.47 -28.33
C THR A 157 2.87 1.91 -28.73
N GLU A 158 3.78 2.78 -29.14
CA GLU A 158 5.18 2.47 -29.34
C GLU A 158 6.00 3.65 -28.84
N GLY A 159 7.10 3.37 -28.16
CA GLY A 159 7.91 4.46 -27.63
C GLY A 159 9.10 3.98 -26.82
N PRO A 160 9.87 4.94 -26.31
CA PRO A 160 10.99 4.63 -25.44
C PRO A 160 10.54 3.93 -24.16
N LEU A 161 11.51 3.32 -23.46
CA LEU A 161 11.29 2.81 -22.12
C LEU A 161 10.99 3.98 -21.18
N ASP A 162 9.85 3.90 -20.49
CA ASP A 162 9.47 4.82 -19.41
C ASP A 162 9.63 4.14 -18.05
N TRP A 163 9.65 4.91 -16.99
CA TRP A 163 9.84 4.36 -15.64
C TRP A 163 9.11 5.18 -14.58
N VAL A 164 8.75 4.48 -13.52
CA VAL A 164 8.12 5.07 -12.33
C VAL A 164 8.89 4.59 -11.10
N PRO A 165 9.67 5.45 -10.43
CA PRO A 165 10.20 5.15 -9.12
C PRO A 165 9.03 4.94 -8.14
N HIS A 166 9.02 3.84 -7.39
CA HIS A 166 7.94 3.54 -6.45
C HIS A 166 8.43 3.27 -5.04
N ARG A 167 9.76 3.03 -4.89
CA ARG A 167 10.44 2.91 -3.58
C ARG A 167 11.87 3.41 -3.68
N PRO A 168 12.53 3.76 -2.55
CA PRO A 168 13.95 4.12 -2.57
C PRO A 168 14.80 3.01 -3.21
N GLY A 169 15.42 3.34 -4.36
CA GLY A 169 16.25 2.39 -5.12
C GLY A 169 15.49 1.34 -5.93
N GLU A 170 14.16 1.44 -6.06
CA GLU A 170 13.32 0.56 -6.86
C GLU A 170 12.48 1.34 -7.85
N THR A 171 12.44 0.84 -9.07
CA THR A 171 11.77 1.49 -10.21
C THR A 171 11.00 0.45 -11.00
N MET A 172 9.74 0.72 -11.26
CA MET A 172 8.94 -0.02 -12.23
C MET A 172 9.23 0.53 -13.62
N PHE A 173 9.45 -0.33 -14.59
CA PHE A 173 9.69 0.05 -15.98
C PHE A 173 8.47 -0.28 -16.84
N ILE A 174 8.19 0.60 -17.79
CA ILE A 174 7.07 0.48 -18.73
C ILE A 174 7.65 0.53 -20.14
N LYS A 175 7.56 -0.57 -20.87
CA LYS A 175 7.99 -0.65 -22.28
C LYS A 175 6.75 -0.71 -23.17
N PRO A 176 6.36 0.41 -23.79
CA PRO A 176 5.30 0.41 -24.77
C PRO A 176 5.79 -0.20 -26.08
N GLN A 177 4.97 -1.06 -26.68
CA GLN A 177 5.19 -1.74 -27.95
C GLN A 177 3.88 -1.66 -28.77
N HIS A 178 3.93 -1.88 -30.08
CA HIS A 178 2.82 -1.62 -30.99
C HIS A 178 1.45 -2.16 -30.51
N GLU A 179 1.39 -3.40 -30.01
CA GLU A 179 0.13 -4.05 -29.59
C GLU A 179 0.09 -4.44 -28.11
N GLN A 180 1.13 -4.07 -27.35
CA GLN A 180 1.25 -4.46 -25.96
C GLN A 180 2.05 -3.43 -25.15
N VAL A 181 1.85 -3.45 -23.85
CA VAL A 181 2.69 -2.75 -22.89
C VAL A 181 3.30 -3.80 -21.96
N THR A 182 4.62 -3.85 -21.88
CA THR A 182 5.33 -4.70 -20.92
C THR A 182 5.71 -3.86 -19.70
N VAL A 183 5.27 -4.31 -18.54
CA VAL A 183 5.62 -3.69 -17.25
C VAL A 183 6.59 -4.60 -16.53
N VAL A 184 7.76 -4.10 -16.17
CA VAL A 184 8.81 -4.86 -15.52
C VAL A 184 9.06 -4.33 -14.11
N PHE A 185 9.00 -5.24 -13.13
CA PHE A 185 9.33 -4.99 -11.74
C PHE A 185 10.66 -5.66 -11.38
N PRO A 186 11.76 -4.92 -11.24
CA PRO A 186 12.93 -5.41 -10.52
C PRO A 186 12.58 -5.55 -9.04
N MET A 187 12.60 -6.78 -8.53
CA MET A 187 12.21 -7.08 -7.15
C MET A 187 13.44 -7.00 -6.24
N ARG A 188 13.43 -6.08 -5.30
CA ARG A 188 14.52 -5.91 -4.33
C ARG A 188 14.01 -6.04 -2.90
N PHE A 189 14.74 -6.80 -2.08
CA PHE A 189 14.44 -7.00 -0.68
C PHE A 189 15.66 -6.63 0.17
N ALA A 190 15.44 -5.83 1.20
CA ALA A 190 16.51 -5.42 2.12
C ALA A 190 17.05 -6.61 2.94
N ASP A 191 16.19 -7.57 3.30
CA ASP A 191 16.58 -8.80 3.98
C ASP A 191 16.82 -9.93 2.94
N ALA A 192 18.01 -10.50 2.93
CA ALA A 192 18.37 -11.60 2.03
C ALA A 192 17.45 -12.82 2.18
N ARG A 193 16.91 -13.06 3.38
CA ARG A 193 15.95 -14.15 3.64
C ARG A 193 14.62 -13.90 2.95
N ASP A 194 14.18 -12.63 2.89
CA ASP A 194 12.98 -12.26 2.16
C ASP A 194 13.16 -12.49 0.65
N ALA A 195 14.35 -12.20 0.11
CA ALA A 195 14.68 -12.49 -1.30
C ALA A 195 14.57 -13.98 -1.63
N VAL A 196 15.02 -14.88 -0.74
CA VAL A 196 14.91 -16.34 -0.95
C VAL A 196 13.44 -16.79 -1.00
N ILE A 197 12.62 -16.29 -0.06
CA ILE A 197 11.18 -16.59 -0.05
C ILE A 197 10.51 -16.04 -1.31
N ALA A 198 10.87 -14.80 -1.69
CA ALA A 198 10.36 -14.12 -2.87
C ALA A 198 10.65 -14.90 -4.16
N ASN A 199 11.88 -15.36 -4.35
CA ASN A 199 12.27 -16.13 -5.51
C ASN A 199 11.40 -17.38 -5.68
N THR A 200 11.15 -18.10 -4.59
CA THR A 200 10.28 -19.27 -4.60
C THR A 200 8.83 -18.90 -4.89
N PHE A 201 8.32 -17.88 -4.20
CA PHE A 201 6.94 -17.40 -4.37
C PHE A 201 6.68 -16.94 -5.81
N LEU A 202 7.58 -16.15 -6.38
CA LEU A 202 7.44 -15.62 -7.74
C LEU A 202 7.54 -16.70 -8.81
N ALA A 203 8.42 -17.68 -8.64
CA ALA A 203 8.50 -18.83 -9.53
C ALA A 203 7.19 -19.63 -9.52
N GLN A 204 6.63 -19.94 -8.35
CA GLN A 204 5.35 -20.62 -8.20
C GLN A 204 4.19 -19.78 -8.77
N PHE A 205 4.19 -18.46 -8.53
CA PHE A 205 3.17 -17.56 -9.08
C PHE A 205 3.07 -17.65 -10.61
N VAL A 206 4.23 -17.68 -11.31
CA VAL A 206 4.27 -17.82 -12.77
C VAL A 206 3.82 -19.21 -13.22
N GLU A 207 4.22 -20.27 -12.52
CA GLU A 207 3.80 -21.65 -12.85
C GLU A 207 2.29 -21.84 -12.69
N VAL A 208 1.72 -21.41 -11.58
CA VAL A 208 0.28 -21.48 -11.34
C VAL A 208 -0.48 -20.70 -12.42
N ARG A 209 0.01 -19.50 -12.79
CA ARG A 209 -0.59 -18.71 -13.88
C ARG A 209 -0.59 -19.48 -15.21
N ARG A 210 0.46 -20.22 -15.52
CA ARG A 210 0.56 -21.00 -16.77
C ARG A 210 -0.33 -22.26 -16.75
N GLY A 211 -0.42 -22.93 -15.60
CA GLY A 211 -1.13 -24.19 -15.45
C GLY A 211 -2.65 -24.08 -15.33
N GLN A 212 -3.19 -22.91 -15.01
CA GLN A 212 -4.65 -22.73 -14.79
C GLN A 212 -5.33 -22.11 -16.01
N SER A 213 -6.19 -22.89 -16.68
CA SER A 213 -6.98 -22.43 -17.83
C SER A 213 -7.91 -21.27 -17.48
N ALA A 214 -8.45 -21.24 -16.26
CA ALA A 214 -9.28 -20.14 -15.76
C ALA A 214 -8.55 -18.78 -15.77
N LEU A 215 -7.21 -18.77 -15.72
CA LEU A 215 -6.40 -17.57 -15.79
C LEU A 215 -5.89 -17.24 -17.20
N SER A 216 -6.35 -17.93 -18.24
CA SER A 216 -5.88 -17.72 -19.63
C SER A 216 -6.11 -16.30 -20.14
N THR A 217 -7.15 -15.62 -19.65
CA THR A 217 -7.48 -14.23 -20.01
C THR A 217 -6.69 -13.19 -19.19
N ALA A 218 -6.03 -13.59 -18.10
CA ALA A 218 -5.20 -12.69 -17.31
C ALA A 218 -3.92 -12.29 -18.07
N PRO A 219 -3.25 -11.18 -17.72
CA PRO A 219 -1.98 -10.79 -18.31
C PRO A 219 -0.94 -11.91 -18.26
N ALA A 220 -0.14 -12.03 -19.32
CA ALA A 220 0.98 -12.96 -19.29
C ALA A 220 2.02 -12.46 -18.29
N VAL A 221 2.58 -13.40 -17.52
CA VAL A 221 3.58 -13.08 -16.48
C VAL A 221 4.81 -13.95 -16.72
N SER A 222 5.98 -13.36 -16.64
CA SER A 222 7.24 -14.06 -16.62
C SER A 222 8.09 -13.63 -15.41
N TYR A 223 8.96 -14.55 -14.98
CA TYR A 223 9.92 -14.31 -13.91
C TYR A 223 11.31 -14.73 -14.36
N HIS A 224 12.30 -13.86 -14.17
CA HIS A 224 13.69 -14.08 -14.54
C HIS A 224 14.62 -13.64 -13.40
N LYS A 225 15.75 -14.35 -13.25
CA LYS A 225 16.80 -13.98 -12.28
C LYS A 225 17.71 -12.87 -12.79
N SER A 226 17.81 -12.73 -14.10
CA SER A 226 18.59 -11.68 -14.79
C SER A 226 17.67 -10.65 -15.45
N PRO A 227 18.15 -9.42 -15.70
CA PRO A 227 17.37 -8.39 -16.37
C PRO A 227 16.83 -8.88 -17.73
N PRO A 228 15.53 -8.69 -18.00
CA PRO A 228 14.95 -9.02 -19.30
C PRO A 228 15.39 -8.02 -20.37
N LEU A 229 15.21 -8.39 -21.64
CA LEU A 229 15.68 -7.61 -22.80
C LEU A 229 15.05 -6.21 -22.87
N GLU A 230 13.84 -6.04 -22.36
CA GLU A 230 13.11 -4.77 -22.29
C GLU A 230 13.87 -3.70 -21.49
N LEU A 231 14.76 -4.11 -20.59
CA LEU A 231 15.57 -3.21 -19.76
C LEU A 231 16.95 -2.88 -20.37
N LYS A 232 17.26 -3.36 -21.58
CA LYS A 232 18.55 -3.13 -22.22
C LYS A 232 18.85 -1.62 -22.38
N ASP A 233 17.81 -0.84 -22.67
CA ASP A 233 17.91 0.59 -22.91
C ASP A 233 17.55 1.44 -21.65
N ALA A 234 17.65 0.81 -20.46
CA ALA A 234 17.35 1.54 -19.22
C ALA A 234 18.33 2.69 -18.98
N PRO A 235 17.84 3.86 -18.59
CA PRO A 235 18.70 5.04 -18.38
C PRO A 235 19.76 4.79 -17.31
N ALA A 236 20.94 5.38 -17.46
CA ALA A 236 22.05 5.24 -16.51
C ALA A 236 21.68 5.59 -15.05
N GLY A 237 20.77 6.57 -14.86
CA GLY A 237 20.25 6.94 -13.54
C GLY A 237 19.41 5.86 -12.83
N THR A 238 18.98 4.82 -13.55
CA THR A 238 18.16 3.72 -13.00
C THR A 238 18.99 2.46 -12.72
N THR A 239 20.32 2.51 -12.89
CA THR A 239 21.22 1.36 -12.75
C THR A 239 21.11 0.67 -11.39
N ASN A 240 20.91 1.44 -10.31
CA ASN A 240 20.69 0.88 -8.97
C ASN A 240 19.37 0.11 -8.88
N ALA A 241 18.34 0.51 -9.63
CA ALA A 241 17.07 -0.18 -9.69
C ALA A 241 17.16 -1.51 -10.44
N LEU A 242 18.16 -1.69 -11.32
CA LEU A 242 18.41 -2.95 -12.03
C LEU A 242 19.09 -4.01 -11.17
N ASN A 243 19.53 -3.68 -9.96
CA ASN A 243 20.20 -4.62 -9.06
C ASN A 243 19.19 -5.35 -8.17
N ALA A 244 18.44 -6.28 -8.76
CA ALA A 244 17.33 -6.98 -8.12
C ALA A 244 17.77 -8.34 -7.55
N ASN A 245 17.81 -8.49 -6.21
CA ASN A 245 18.10 -9.76 -5.54
C ASN A 245 16.90 -10.73 -5.50
N GLY A 246 15.70 -10.24 -5.75
CA GLY A 246 14.45 -11.00 -5.88
C GLY A 246 14.07 -11.31 -7.34
N GLY A 247 14.94 -11.00 -8.31
CA GLY A 247 14.69 -11.22 -9.74
C GLY A 247 13.79 -10.15 -10.36
N TYR A 248 13.27 -10.45 -11.53
CA TYR A 248 12.49 -9.56 -12.38
C TYR A 248 11.17 -10.21 -12.75
N VAL A 249 10.07 -9.52 -12.48
CA VAL A 249 8.74 -9.94 -12.90
C VAL A 249 8.28 -9.04 -14.03
N SER A 250 7.85 -9.63 -15.14
CA SER A 250 7.32 -8.89 -16.29
C SER A 250 5.86 -9.26 -16.53
N PHE A 251 5.02 -8.25 -16.68
CA PHE A 251 3.61 -8.40 -17.10
C PHE A 251 3.47 -7.89 -18.52
N VAL A 252 2.81 -8.68 -19.37
CA VAL A 252 2.49 -8.26 -20.74
C VAL A 252 1.00 -7.97 -20.83
N LEU A 253 0.67 -6.72 -21.09
CA LEU A 253 -0.67 -6.18 -21.16
C LEU A 253 -1.05 -5.94 -22.61
N PHE A 254 -2.14 -6.57 -23.09
CA PHE A 254 -2.71 -6.40 -24.43
C PHE A 254 -3.99 -5.59 -24.38
N LYS A 255 -4.49 -5.14 -25.53
CA LYS A 255 -5.76 -4.38 -25.67
C LYS A 255 -6.92 -5.00 -24.89
N ARG A 256 -7.06 -6.34 -24.91
CA ARG A 256 -8.12 -7.04 -24.16
C ARG A 256 -8.09 -6.84 -22.63
N HIS A 257 -6.94 -6.44 -22.07
CA HIS A 257 -6.78 -6.20 -20.64
C HIS A 257 -7.10 -4.75 -20.23
N VAL A 258 -7.22 -3.86 -21.21
CA VAL A 258 -7.33 -2.41 -21.01
C VAL A 258 -8.59 -1.82 -21.62
N VAL A 259 -9.62 -2.65 -21.81
CA VAL A 259 -10.96 -2.15 -22.17
C VAL A 259 -11.44 -1.16 -21.10
N PRO A 260 -12.27 -0.16 -21.45
CA PRO A 260 -12.64 0.94 -20.55
C PRO A 260 -13.08 0.48 -19.16
N GLU A 261 -13.86 -0.60 -19.07
CA GLU A 261 -14.42 -1.14 -17.82
C GLU A 261 -13.35 -1.79 -16.91
N ARG A 262 -12.19 -2.15 -17.48
CA ARG A 262 -11.10 -2.85 -16.77
C ARG A 262 -9.85 -2.01 -16.58
N LEU A 263 -9.73 -0.89 -17.28
CA LEU A 263 -8.52 -0.07 -17.29
C LEU A 263 -8.06 0.28 -15.87
N GLU A 264 -8.94 0.86 -15.06
CA GLU A 264 -8.60 1.29 -13.71
C GLU A 264 -8.24 0.11 -12.79
N ALA A 265 -8.96 -1.00 -12.90
CA ALA A 265 -8.63 -2.22 -12.16
C ALA A 265 -7.26 -2.80 -12.59
N THR A 266 -6.94 -2.75 -13.88
CA THR A 266 -5.65 -3.20 -14.42
C THR A 266 -4.50 -2.33 -13.90
N VAL A 267 -4.66 -1.00 -13.93
CA VAL A 267 -3.69 -0.06 -13.36
C VAL A 267 -3.52 -0.33 -11.86
N TRP A 268 -4.62 -0.42 -11.11
CA TRP A 268 -4.59 -0.70 -9.67
C TRP A 268 -3.84 -1.99 -9.34
N ASN A 269 -4.21 -3.10 -9.98
CA ASN A 269 -3.61 -4.41 -9.70
C ASN A 269 -2.11 -4.43 -10.06
N THR A 270 -1.73 -3.74 -11.13
CA THR A 270 -0.32 -3.64 -11.53
C THR A 270 0.47 -2.81 -10.54
N MET A 271 -0.04 -1.64 -10.15
CA MET A 271 0.64 -0.74 -9.21
C MET A 271 0.75 -1.29 -7.79
N THR A 272 -0.19 -2.13 -7.37
CA THR A 272 -0.18 -2.75 -6.03
C THR A 272 0.52 -4.10 -5.98
N PHE A 273 1.03 -4.60 -7.11
CA PHE A 273 1.66 -5.92 -7.20
C PHE A 273 2.82 -6.08 -6.21
N TYR A 274 3.70 -5.08 -6.10
CA TYR A 274 4.83 -5.14 -5.17
C TYR A 274 4.37 -5.25 -3.70
N ALA A 275 3.39 -4.45 -3.31
CA ALA A 275 2.81 -4.49 -1.97
C ALA A 275 2.20 -5.87 -1.67
N PHE A 276 1.50 -6.45 -2.64
CA PHE A 276 0.94 -7.80 -2.55
C PHE A 276 2.04 -8.86 -2.30
N VAL A 277 3.10 -8.86 -3.12
CA VAL A 277 4.22 -9.79 -2.97
C VAL A 277 4.90 -9.61 -1.61
N SER A 278 5.20 -8.38 -1.22
CA SER A 278 5.83 -8.05 0.06
C SER A 278 5.01 -8.51 1.26
N TYR A 279 3.69 -8.34 1.21
CA TYR A 279 2.77 -8.84 2.23
C TYR A 279 2.87 -10.36 2.38
N HIS A 280 2.77 -11.11 1.26
CA HIS A 280 2.79 -12.56 1.29
C HIS A 280 4.14 -13.12 1.75
N ILE A 281 5.26 -12.48 1.38
CA ILE A 281 6.59 -12.85 1.84
C ILE A 281 6.71 -12.65 3.36
N LYS A 282 6.31 -11.48 3.87
CA LYS A 282 6.36 -11.18 5.30
C LYS A 282 5.45 -12.10 6.11
N TYR A 283 4.25 -12.39 5.59
CA TYR A 283 3.32 -13.34 6.19
C TYR A 283 3.91 -14.75 6.26
N SER A 284 4.44 -15.26 5.15
CA SER A 284 5.08 -16.58 5.07
C SER A 284 6.26 -16.68 6.04
N LYS A 285 7.09 -15.64 6.10
CA LYS A 285 8.21 -15.57 7.05
C LYS A 285 7.74 -15.64 8.51
N ALA A 286 6.73 -14.87 8.88
CA ALA A 286 6.15 -14.88 10.23
C ALA A 286 5.59 -16.25 10.59
N TYR A 287 4.88 -16.89 9.67
CA TYR A 287 4.33 -18.24 9.84
C TYR A 287 5.43 -19.28 10.08
N TRP A 288 6.49 -19.30 9.26
CA TRP A 288 7.62 -20.20 9.42
C TRP A 288 8.36 -19.97 10.73
N HIS A 289 8.62 -18.71 11.11
CA HIS A 289 9.27 -18.36 12.37
C HIS A 289 8.47 -18.89 13.58
N SER A 290 7.15 -18.75 13.56
CA SER A 290 6.29 -19.23 14.61
C SER A 290 6.39 -20.75 14.77
N ARG A 291 6.34 -21.49 13.65
CA ARG A 291 6.49 -22.97 13.66
C ARG A 291 7.88 -23.42 14.11
N MET A 292 8.94 -22.76 13.61
CA MET A 292 10.30 -23.08 14.02
C MET A 292 10.51 -22.85 15.51
N ARG A 293 10.00 -21.72 16.06
CA ARG A 293 10.10 -21.43 17.50
C ARG A 293 9.43 -22.52 18.33
N LYS A 294 8.23 -22.94 17.95
CA LYS A 294 7.53 -24.06 18.62
C LYS A 294 8.36 -25.34 18.62
N LYS A 295 9.00 -25.67 17.48
CA LYS A 295 9.86 -26.85 17.39
C LYS A 295 11.12 -26.74 18.26
N VAL A 296 11.74 -25.58 18.29
CA VAL A 296 12.89 -25.31 19.18
C VAL A 296 12.50 -25.48 20.64
N ASP A 297 11.33 -24.95 21.05
CA ASP A 297 10.83 -25.09 22.42
C ASP A 297 10.58 -26.56 22.77
N GLU A 298 10.00 -27.36 21.87
CA GLU A 298 9.82 -28.80 22.05
C GLU A 298 11.15 -29.53 22.27
N TRP A 299 12.17 -29.22 21.47
CA TRP A 299 13.51 -29.79 21.61
C TRP A 299 14.21 -29.37 22.91
N LEU A 300 14.11 -28.11 23.29
CA LEU A 300 14.65 -27.62 24.56
C LEU A 300 14.02 -28.33 25.76
N MET A 301 12.71 -28.62 25.70
CA MET A 301 12.03 -29.40 26.73
C MET A 301 12.57 -30.85 26.82
N ILE A 302 12.85 -31.49 25.67
CA ILE A 302 13.45 -32.83 25.61
C ILE A 302 14.84 -32.81 26.25
N LEU A 303 15.69 -31.85 25.84
CA LEU A 303 17.05 -31.67 26.40
C LEU A 303 17.02 -31.39 27.91
N LYS A 304 16.06 -30.60 28.38
CA LYS A 304 15.86 -30.33 29.80
C LYS A 304 15.50 -31.59 30.59
N ARG A 305 14.66 -32.47 30.03
CA ARG A 305 14.31 -33.75 30.64
C ARG A 305 15.49 -34.74 30.65
N ALA A 306 16.35 -34.70 29.65
CA ALA A 306 17.56 -35.52 29.57
C ALA A 306 18.66 -35.08 30.54
N LYS A 307 18.58 -33.88 31.10
CA LYS A 307 19.54 -33.39 32.09
C LYS A 307 19.37 -34.17 33.38
N LYS A 308 20.43 -34.91 33.83
CA LYS A 308 20.44 -35.58 35.13
C LYS A 308 20.08 -34.56 36.22
N ALA A 309 19.19 -34.94 37.14
CA ALA A 309 18.85 -34.13 38.29
C ALA A 309 20.19 -33.87 39.06
N ASP A 310 20.51 -32.61 39.26
CA ASP A 310 21.65 -32.24 40.12
C ASP A 310 21.28 -32.64 41.55
N PRO A 311 22.03 -33.58 42.16
CA PRO A 311 21.72 -34.01 43.49
C PRO A 311 21.84 -32.90 44.52
N ASN A 312 22.55 -31.81 44.22
CA ASN A 312 22.72 -30.64 45.06
C ASN A 312 21.77 -29.47 44.75
N ALA A 313 20.87 -29.63 43.76
CA ALA A 313 19.88 -28.59 43.46
C ALA A 313 18.90 -28.44 44.62
N ALA A 314 19.08 -27.40 45.44
CA ALA A 314 18.17 -27.05 46.49
C ALA A 314 16.72 -26.96 45.97
N LYS A 315 15.82 -27.82 46.44
CA LYS A 315 14.40 -27.81 46.01
C LYS A 315 13.76 -26.51 46.48
N LYS A 316 13.60 -25.58 45.56
CA LYS A 316 12.75 -24.40 45.80
C LYS A 316 11.30 -24.83 45.77
N MET A 317 10.62 -24.76 46.87
CA MET A 317 9.18 -24.95 46.98
C MET A 317 8.49 -23.61 47.12
N THR A 318 7.56 -23.34 46.23
CA THR A 318 6.74 -22.11 46.28
C THR A 318 5.36 -22.50 46.84
N THR A 319 4.95 -21.83 47.92
CA THR A 319 3.60 -21.99 48.46
C THR A 319 2.55 -21.36 47.59
N ALA A 320 1.26 -21.77 47.74
CA ALA A 320 0.14 -21.16 47.03
C ALA A 320 0.00 -19.65 47.25
N SER A 321 0.64 -19.10 48.28
CA SER A 321 0.75 -17.66 48.57
C SER A 321 1.97 -16.96 47.93
N GLY A 322 2.74 -17.65 47.07
CA GLY A 322 3.88 -17.07 46.32
C GLY A 322 5.20 -16.95 47.14
N ARG A 323 5.27 -17.47 48.36
CA ARG A 323 6.51 -17.48 49.14
C ARG A 323 7.41 -18.65 48.74
N THR A 324 8.67 -18.39 48.47
CA THR A 324 9.67 -19.37 48.05
C THR A 324 10.53 -19.77 49.25
N PHE A 325 10.62 -21.05 49.55
CA PHE A 325 11.50 -21.63 50.58
C PHE A 325 12.58 -22.49 49.95
N VAL A 326 13.79 -22.34 50.41
CA VAL A 326 14.91 -23.24 50.07
C VAL A 326 15.08 -24.21 51.19
N ARG A 327 14.87 -25.51 50.91
CA ARG A 327 15.11 -26.58 51.89
C ARG A 327 16.61 -26.88 51.86
N THR A 328 17.36 -26.40 52.87
CA THR A 328 18.69 -26.89 53.20
C THR A 328 18.58 -28.21 53.88
N THR A 329 19.15 -29.27 53.28
CA THR A 329 19.37 -30.59 53.91
C THR A 329 20.61 -30.53 54.75
#